data_57f74d7e9ebb2d887273d496850846b0
#
_entry.id   57f74d7e9ebb2d887273d496850846b0
#
_cell.length_a   1.000
_cell.length_b   1.000
_cell.length_c   1.000
_cell.angle_alpha   90.00
_cell.angle_beta   90.00
_cell.angle_gamma   90.00
#
_symmetry.space_group_name_H-M   'P 1'
#
loop_
_entity.id
_entity.type
_entity.pdbx_description
1 polymer ?
#
loop_
_entity_poly.entity_id
_entity_poly.type
_entity_poly.pdbx_seq_one_letter_code
_entity_poly.pdbx_strand_id
1 'polypeptide(L)'
;MMGMQQAYRNHARVLLLFVAGVLASAGAHAGSDEPPPGRKPNVVWIWADNLAYRDVGCYGSPTIRTPTFDGLARDGVRLTRYYVAHVVCSPSRVALLTGRQPFRAGITDVLRPDSPTGLPADEITLAEALHDLGYATMALGKWHLGDRPAFLPTRHGFDGYLGLPYSMDMAPTLLIRDDRVIAELPGPAAAEVTERLVDEAVRYVTANRDRPFFLYLAHTIPHPPLTLPDAARTPGRPIYEDAVEYMDRQTGRLLEAIDRLGLADDTIVVFTSDNGPMSKEGDAGGLRGRIGESYEGGVRVPFVARYPGKIPAGRVSDVPVIAYDMFPTLVHLAGGRVPGDRIYDGQDAWPVLTGRGEFSRAKPLVWVFDDNVTAVLDPPGRWKLHLGGGAATFAQPQLYDLDADPAEAHDVAARRPDVVKRLTAAAEEVRKDVPKVWTLKYPVRDPLKARGGVRTK
;
A
#
# COMPACT_ATOMS: atom_id res chain seq x y z
N MET A 1 -54.54 -22.80 -59.76
CA MET A 1 -53.36 -21.98 -59.55
C MET A 1 -53.52 -21.04 -58.31
N MET A 2 -54.02 -21.54 -57.20
CA MET A 2 -54.26 -20.73 -56.01
C MET A 2 -53.68 -21.38 -54.72
N GLY A 3 -52.74 -22.32 -54.85
CA GLY A 3 -52.19 -23.07 -53.70
C GLY A 3 -50.70 -22.91 -53.40
N MET A 4 -49.96 -22.17 -54.24
CA MET A 4 -48.50 -22.08 -54.09
C MET A 4 -47.96 -20.72 -53.58
N GLN A 5 -48.79 -19.73 -53.39
CA GLN A 5 -48.35 -18.42 -52.85
C GLN A 5 -48.52 -18.28 -51.35
N GLN A 6 -49.21 -19.20 -50.69
CA GLN A 6 -49.44 -19.14 -49.23
C GLN A 6 -48.27 -19.80 -48.45
N ALA A 7 -47.54 -20.70 -49.04
CA ALA A 7 -46.41 -21.40 -48.40
C ALA A 7 -45.13 -20.52 -48.25
N TYR A 8 -44.93 -19.54 -49.15
CA TYR A 8 -43.73 -18.69 -49.12
C TYR A 8 -43.86 -17.50 -48.10
N ARG A 9 -45.05 -17.14 -47.68
CA ARG A 9 -45.24 -16.06 -46.68
C ARG A 9 -45.00 -16.51 -45.25
N ASN A 10 -45.14 -17.77 -44.94
CA ASN A 10 -44.96 -18.29 -43.57
C ASN A 10 -43.51 -18.64 -43.23
N HIS A 11 -42.66 -18.91 -44.24
CA HIS A 11 -41.23 -19.19 -44.01
C HIS A 11 -40.38 -17.92 -43.77
N ALA A 12 -40.82 -16.77 -44.33
CA ALA A 12 -40.13 -15.50 -44.09
C ALA A 12 -40.42 -14.87 -42.72
N ARG A 13 -41.53 -15.27 -42.05
CA ARG A 13 -41.82 -14.78 -40.68
C ARG A 13 -41.21 -15.60 -39.59
N VAL A 14 -40.83 -16.85 -39.82
CA VAL A 14 -40.18 -17.71 -38.84
C VAL A 14 -38.65 -17.45 -38.82
N LEU A 15 -38.08 -17.05 -39.97
CA LEU A 15 -36.64 -16.74 -40.02
C LEU A 15 -36.25 -15.37 -39.43
N LEU A 16 -37.23 -14.42 -39.37
CA LEU A 16 -37.02 -13.07 -38.74
C LEU A 16 -37.18 -13.09 -37.23
N LEU A 17 -37.81 -14.11 -36.65
CA LEU A 17 -37.94 -14.25 -35.19
C LEU A 17 -36.76 -15.05 -34.54
N PHE A 18 -35.97 -15.80 -35.33
CA PHE A 18 -34.80 -16.52 -34.83
C PHE A 18 -33.51 -15.68 -34.92
N VAL A 19 -33.45 -14.64 -35.73
CA VAL A 19 -32.29 -13.73 -35.81
C VAL A 19 -32.39 -12.60 -34.74
N ALA A 20 -33.58 -12.27 -34.26
CA ALA A 20 -33.77 -11.29 -33.17
C ALA A 20 -33.55 -11.88 -31.78
N GLY A 21 -33.52 -13.22 -31.63
CA GLY A 21 -33.33 -13.90 -30.33
C GLY A 21 -31.88 -14.21 -29.98
N VAL A 22 -30.93 -14.10 -30.93
CA VAL A 22 -29.50 -14.40 -30.68
C VAL A 22 -28.65 -13.14 -30.49
N LEU A 23 -29.22 -11.95 -30.73
CA LEU A 23 -28.52 -10.66 -30.49
C LEU A 23 -28.88 -9.99 -29.16
N ALA A 24 -29.68 -10.63 -28.30
CA ALA A 24 -30.12 -10.06 -27.00
C ALA A 24 -29.43 -10.70 -25.78
N SER A 25 -28.42 -11.58 -25.96
CA SER A 25 -27.72 -12.21 -24.83
C SER A 25 -26.20 -11.94 -24.79
N ALA A 26 -25.70 -10.97 -25.54
CA ALA A 26 -24.30 -10.52 -25.49
C ALA A 26 -24.15 -9.07 -25.00
N GLY A 27 -25.06 -8.61 -24.14
CA GLY A 27 -25.09 -7.23 -23.69
C GLY A 27 -25.33 -7.07 -22.19
N ALA A 28 -24.59 -7.81 -21.36
CA ALA A 28 -24.64 -7.58 -19.91
C ALA A 28 -23.30 -7.93 -19.29
N HIS A 29 -22.26 -7.16 -19.59
CA HIS A 29 -21.07 -6.96 -18.76
C HIS A 29 -20.22 -5.86 -19.40
N ALA A 30 -20.70 -4.63 -19.29
CA ALA A 30 -19.85 -3.45 -19.34
C ALA A 30 -20.59 -2.40 -18.52
N GLY A 31 -20.41 -2.43 -17.22
CA GLY A 31 -20.48 -1.22 -16.45
C GLY A 31 -19.47 -0.28 -17.10
N SER A 32 -19.94 0.76 -17.74
CA SER A 32 -19.08 1.81 -18.28
C SER A 32 -18.48 2.58 -17.12
N ASP A 33 -17.39 2.06 -16.58
CA ASP A 33 -16.48 2.79 -15.71
C ASP A 33 -15.59 3.69 -16.58
N GLU A 34 -16.22 4.58 -17.35
CA GLU A 34 -15.47 5.72 -17.86
C GLU A 34 -15.09 6.60 -16.68
N PRO A 35 -13.80 6.92 -16.50
CA PRO A 35 -13.39 7.93 -15.52
C PRO A 35 -14.19 9.21 -15.85
N PRO A 36 -14.67 9.95 -14.83
CA PRO A 36 -15.49 11.13 -15.05
C PRO A 36 -14.76 12.07 -16.01
N PRO A 37 -15.44 12.64 -17.03
CA PRO A 37 -14.83 13.60 -17.93
C PRO A 37 -14.35 14.79 -17.11
N GLY A 38 -13.04 14.96 -16.97
CA GLY A 38 -12.42 15.99 -16.16
C GLY A 38 -10.90 15.92 -16.24
N ARG A 39 -10.24 16.88 -15.61
CA ARG A 39 -8.78 16.85 -15.40
C ARG A 39 -8.39 15.55 -14.67
N LYS A 40 -7.30 14.90 -15.12
CA LYS A 40 -6.72 13.77 -14.40
C LYS A 40 -6.38 14.19 -12.97
N PRO A 41 -6.73 13.42 -11.93
CA PRO A 41 -6.44 13.80 -10.56
C PRO A 41 -4.95 13.84 -10.27
N ASN A 42 -4.52 14.77 -9.45
CA ASN A 42 -3.22 14.62 -8.78
C ASN A 42 -3.31 13.51 -7.74
N VAL A 43 -2.21 12.81 -7.51
CA VAL A 43 -2.12 11.75 -6.53
C VAL A 43 -1.06 12.10 -5.51
N VAL A 44 -1.43 12.17 -4.23
CA VAL A 44 -0.53 12.35 -3.10
C VAL A 44 -0.65 11.13 -2.20
N TRP A 45 0.39 10.30 -2.19
CA TRP A 45 0.48 9.12 -1.34
C TRP A 45 1.43 9.38 -0.19
N ILE A 46 0.94 9.32 1.03
CA ILE A 46 1.69 9.61 2.25
C ILE A 46 1.80 8.33 3.07
N TRP A 47 3.03 7.91 3.36
CA TRP A 47 3.33 6.75 4.17
C TRP A 47 4.05 7.12 5.47
N ALA A 48 3.53 6.59 6.58
CA ALA A 48 4.28 6.45 7.83
C ALA A 48 5.13 5.17 7.77
N ASP A 49 6.19 5.12 8.57
CA ASP A 49 7.07 3.97 8.71
C ASP A 49 6.86 3.33 10.09
N ASN A 50 6.21 2.17 10.16
CA ASN A 50 5.87 1.41 11.37
C ASN A 50 4.83 2.09 12.28
N LEU A 51 3.80 2.72 11.74
CA LEU A 51 2.73 3.32 12.53
C LEU A 51 1.68 2.28 12.94
N ALA A 52 1.35 2.22 14.22
CA ALA A 52 0.34 1.31 14.71
C ALA A 52 -1.09 1.74 14.36
N TYR A 53 -2.01 0.77 14.34
CA TYR A 53 -3.40 0.97 13.93
C TYR A 53 -4.12 2.08 14.71
N ARG A 54 -3.90 2.19 16.04
CA ARG A 54 -4.60 3.14 16.91
C ARG A 54 -3.82 4.44 17.17
N ASP A 55 -2.68 4.65 16.56
CA ASP A 55 -1.84 5.84 16.80
C ASP A 55 -2.28 7.08 16.02
N VAL A 56 -3.47 7.04 15.44
CA VAL A 56 -4.12 8.17 14.76
C VAL A 56 -5.43 8.51 15.47
N GLY A 57 -5.72 9.79 15.67
CA GLY A 57 -6.90 10.24 16.43
C GLY A 57 -8.21 9.64 15.91
N CYS A 58 -8.43 9.63 14.58
CA CYS A 58 -9.64 9.04 13.97
C CYS A 58 -9.72 7.51 14.11
N TYR A 59 -8.65 6.84 14.56
CA TYR A 59 -8.65 5.42 14.96
C TYR A 59 -8.70 5.21 16.46
N GLY A 60 -8.88 6.28 17.25
CA GLY A 60 -9.13 6.25 18.68
C GLY A 60 -7.88 6.33 19.56
N SER A 61 -6.82 6.98 19.07
CA SER A 61 -5.64 7.24 19.91
C SER A 61 -6.02 8.01 21.18
N PRO A 62 -5.63 7.53 22.37
CA PRO A 62 -5.95 8.21 23.62
C PRO A 62 -4.99 9.38 23.92
N THR A 63 -3.77 9.37 23.39
CA THR A 63 -2.69 10.29 23.75
C THR A 63 -2.12 11.08 22.58
N ILE A 64 -2.20 10.54 21.35
CA ILE A 64 -1.63 11.15 20.16
C ILE A 64 -2.70 11.95 19.42
N ARG A 65 -2.39 13.19 19.08
CA ARG A 65 -3.30 14.10 18.38
C ARG A 65 -2.84 14.29 16.95
N THR A 66 -3.71 13.92 15.98
CA THR A 66 -3.42 13.97 14.55
C THR A 66 -4.48 14.76 13.79
N PRO A 67 -4.65 16.08 14.07
CA PRO A 67 -5.73 16.86 13.48
C PRO A 67 -5.72 16.89 11.95
N THR A 68 -4.55 16.76 11.32
CA THR A 68 -4.40 16.69 9.86
C THR A 68 -4.98 15.38 9.31
N PHE A 69 -4.57 14.24 9.88
CA PHE A 69 -5.07 12.93 9.45
C PHE A 69 -6.54 12.73 9.83
N ASP A 70 -6.96 13.25 10.97
CA ASP A 70 -8.36 13.26 11.39
C ASP A 70 -9.22 14.10 10.45
N GLY A 71 -8.67 15.20 9.93
CA GLY A 71 -9.26 16.04 8.89
C GLY A 71 -9.44 15.26 7.59
N LEU A 72 -8.44 14.52 7.13
CA LEU A 72 -8.56 13.67 5.94
C LEU A 72 -9.67 12.62 6.10
N ALA A 73 -9.80 12.00 7.28
CA ALA A 73 -10.85 11.03 7.57
C ALA A 73 -12.24 11.68 7.62
N ARG A 74 -12.37 12.87 8.21
CA ARG A 74 -13.61 13.64 8.30
C ARG A 74 -14.10 14.07 6.91
N ASP A 75 -13.17 14.51 6.05
CA ASP A 75 -13.48 15.09 4.75
C ASP A 75 -13.39 14.05 3.62
N GLY A 76 -13.22 12.78 3.95
CA GLY A 76 -13.07 11.67 3.02
C GLY A 76 -13.52 10.33 3.60
N VAL A 77 -12.72 9.28 3.38
CA VAL A 77 -13.01 7.90 3.82
C VAL A 77 -11.93 7.39 4.79
N ARG A 78 -12.38 6.65 5.79
CA ARG A 78 -11.55 5.85 6.69
C ARG A 78 -11.87 4.38 6.48
N LEU A 79 -10.85 3.57 6.13
CA LEU A 79 -10.98 2.12 6.03
C LEU A 79 -10.60 1.47 7.36
N THR A 80 -11.51 0.72 7.96
CA THR A 80 -11.21 0.03 9.22
C THR A 80 -10.48 -1.30 9.01
N ARG A 81 -10.48 -1.84 7.78
CA ARG A 81 -9.81 -3.09 7.40
C ARG A 81 -8.93 -2.88 6.16
N TYR A 82 -7.95 -1.98 6.30
CA TYR A 82 -6.90 -1.85 5.29
C TYR A 82 -5.66 -2.64 5.73
N TYR A 83 -5.14 -3.42 4.80
CA TYR A 83 -4.04 -4.33 5.05
C TYR A 83 -2.83 -3.99 4.20
N VAL A 84 -1.65 -4.14 4.77
CA VAL A 84 -0.41 -4.22 4.01
C VAL A 84 -0.20 -5.64 3.51
N ALA A 85 0.45 -5.80 2.37
CA ALA A 85 0.61 -7.11 1.73
C ALA A 85 1.74 -7.94 2.33
N HIS A 86 2.54 -7.34 3.20
CA HIS A 86 3.64 -8.03 3.87
C HIS A 86 3.85 -7.49 5.28
N VAL A 87 4.52 -8.27 6.10
CA VAL A 87 4.75 -7.97 7.53
C VAL A 87 5.95 -7.07 7.80
N VAL A 88 6.74 -6.70 6.75
CA VAL A 88 7.90 -5.81 6.83
C VAL A 88 7.98 -4.85 5.64
N CYS A 89 8.81 -3.81 5.77
CA CYS A 89 8.82 -2.60 4.94
C CYS A 89 9.06 -2.85 3.44
N SER A 90 10.22 -3.42 3.04
CA SER A 90 10.60 -3.53 1.61
C SER A 90 9.54 -4.24 0.78
N PRO A 91 9.05 -5.45 1.16
CA PRO A 91 8.01 -6.13 0.40
C PRO A 91 6.67 -5.39 0.42
N SER A 92 6.30 -4.74 1.53
CA SER A 92 5.06 -3.93 1.59
C SER A 92 5.09 -2.80 0.56
N ARG A 93 6.24 -2.15 0.39
CA ARG A 93 6.43 -1.07 -0.60
C ARG A 93 6.39 -1.59 -2.03
N VAL A 94 6.99 -2.77 -2.30
CA VAL A 94 6.84 -3.47 -3.59
C VAL A 94 5.37 -3.67 -3.93
N ALA A 95 4.60 -4.23 -2.99
CA ALA A 95 3.20 -4.55 -3.24
C ALA A 95 2.36 -3.34 -3.67
N LEU A 96 2.52 -2.20 -3.00
CA LEU A 96 1.86 -0.96 -3.40
C LEU A 96 2.30 -0.51 -4.78
N LEU A 97 3.63 -0.44 -4.99
CA LEU A 97 4.17 0.14 -6.21
C LEU A 97 3.94 -0.72 -7.45
N THR A 98 3.80 -2.04 -7.30
CA THR A 98 3.65 -2.96 -8.45
C THR A 98 2.24 -3.53 -8.61
N GLY A 99 1.35 -3.40 -7.61
CA GLY A 99 0.03 -4.02 -7.64
C GLY A 99 0.07 -5.55 -7.54
N ARG A 100 1.20 -6.11 -7.08
CA ARG A 100 1.48 -7.54 -7.09
C ARG A 100 1.90 -8.05 -5.72
N GLN A 101 1.74 -9.34 -5.49
CA GLN A 101 2.35 -9.99 -4.34
C GLN A 101 3.88 -9.83 -4.37
N PRO A 102 4.53 -9.45 -3.26
CA PRO A 102 5.97 -9.15 -3.23
C PRO A 102 6.87 -10.28 -3.71
N PHE A 103 6.48 -11.54 -3.47
CA PHE A 103 7.23 -12.69 -3.95
C PHE A 103 7.33 -12.77 -5.48
N ARG A 104 6.39 -12.16 -6.23
CA ARG A 104 6.44 -12.09 -7.70
C ARG A 104 7.56 -11.18 -8.20
N ALA A 105 7.92 -10.18 -7.41
CA ALA A 105 9.05 -9.30 -7.67
C ALA A 105 10.36 -9.80 -7.03
N GLY A 106 10.35 -10.97 -6.38
CA GLY A 106 11.54 -11.54 -5.75
C GLY A 106 11.98 -10.83 -4.48
N ILE A 107 11.15 -9.97 -3.87
CA ILE A 107 11.47 -9.25 -2.63
C ILE A 107 10.54 -9.72 -1.51
N THR A 108 11.03 -10.59 -0.64
CA THR A 108 10.24 -11.25 0.41
C THR A 108 10.75 -10.96 1.82
N ASP A 109 11.81 -10.17 1.94
CA ASP A 109 12.35 -9.71 3.20
C ASP A 109 12.91 -8.29 3.06
N VAL A 110 13.31 -7.72 4.19
CA VAL A 110 13.92 -6.38 4.27
C VAL A 110 15.23 -6.33 3.50
N LEU A 111 15.33 -5.43 2.54
CA LEU A 111 16.58 -5.12 1.87
C LEU A 111 17.50 -4.33 2.80
N ARG A 112 18.78 -4.60 2.75
CA ARG A 112 19.81 -3.95 3.59
C ARG A 112 20.81 -3.18 2.72
N PRO A 113 21.57 -2.25 3.30
CA PRO A 113 22.68 -1.60 2.60
C PRO A 113 23.59 -2.63 1.91
N ASP A 114 24.06 -2.30 0.72
CA ASP A 114 24.87 -3.17 -0.16
C ASP A 114 24.14 -4.45 -0.63
N SER A 115 22.82 -4.54 -0.48
CA SER A 115 22.07 -5.65 -1.06
C SER A 115 22.39 -5.79 -2.55
N PRO A 116 22.74 -7.00 -3.05
CA PRO A 116 23.04 -7.19 -4.46
C PRO A 116 21.81 -7.06 -5.36
N THR A 117 20.63 -7.02 -4.76
CA THR A 117 19.32 -6.94 -5.42
C THR A 117 18.51 -5.76 -4.91
N GLY A 118 17.52 -5.37 -5.69
CA GLY A 118 16.51 -4.37 -5.39
C GLY A 118 15.29 -4.61 -6.24
N LEU A 119 14.46 -3.59 -6.42
CA LEU A 119 13.29 -3.68 -7.30
C LEU A 119 13.76 -4.02 -8.73
N PRO A 120 13.27 -5.13 -9.31
CA PRO A 120 13.67 -5.52 -10.66
C PRO A 120 13.25 -4.48 -11.70
N ALA A 121 14.13 -4.25 -12.69
CA ALA A 121 13.88 -3.26 -13.74
C ALA A 121 12.75 -3.63 -14.72
N ASP A 122 12.31 -4.88 -14.71
CA ASP A 122 11.18 -5.37 -15.51
C ASP A 122 9.84 -5.26 -14.77
N GLU A 123 9.81 -4.91 -13.48
CA GLU A 123 8.58 -4.59 -12.79
C GLU A 123 8.03 -3.24 -13.27
N ILE A 124 6.73 -3.19 -13.53
CA ILE A 124 6.03 -1.92 -13.82
C ILE A 124 5.52 -1.35 -12.52
N THR A 125 6.05 -0.19 -12.14
CA THR A 125 5.63 0.53 -10.95
C THR A 125 4.42 1.43 -11.21
N LEU A 126 3.74 1.81 -10.15
CA LEU A 126 2.69 2.83 -10.20
C LEU A 126 3.22 4.16 -10.77
N ALA A 127 4.49 4.50 -10.45
CA ALA A 127 5.12 5.70 -10.98
C ALA A 127 5.30 5.60 -12.50
N GLU A 128 5.78 4.47 -13.03
CA GLU A 128 5.90 4.24 -14.47
C GLU A 128 4.53 4.28 -15.15
N ALA A 129 3.54 3.57 -14.59
CA ALA A 129 2.19 3.56 -15.15
C ALA A 129 1.55 4.97 -15.20
N LEU A 130 1.76 5.80 -14.17
CA LEU A 130 1.28 7.18 -14.15
C LEU A 130 2.12 8.10 -15.02
N HIS A 131 3.44 7.92 -15.08
CA HIS A 131 4.34 8.67 -15.97
C HIS A 131 3.93 8.48 -17.44
N ASP A 132 3.64 7.26 -17.87
CA ASP A 132 3.16 6.94 -19.22
C ASP A 132 1.80 7.61 -19.53
N LEU A 133 1.03 7.93 -18.49
CA LEU A 133 -0.20 8.71 -18.61
C LEU A 133 0.02 10.22 -18.56
N GLY A 134 1.28 10.69 -18.54
CA GLY A 134 1.65 12.11 -18.59
C GLY A 134 1.72 12.80 -17.22
N TYR A 135 1.80 12.04 -16.13
CA TYR A 135 2.01 12.60 -14.80
C TYR A 135 3.48 13.03 -14.62
N ALA A 136 3.70 14.14 -13.91
CA ALA A 136 4.95 14.36 -13.22
C ALA A 136 5.03 13.43 -12.00
N THR A 137 6.22 12.91 -11.69
CA THR A 137 6.36 11.89 -10.63
C THR A 137 7.51 12.22 -9.69
N MET A 138 7.29 12.15 -8.37
CA MET A 138 8.31 12.45 -7.36
C MET A 138 8.26 11.47 -6.21
N ALA A 139 9.39 10.89 -5.85
CA ALA A 139 9.56 10.12 -4.63
C ALA A 139 10.29 10.96 -3.57
N LEU A 140 9.73 11.01 -2.37
CA LEU A 140 10.32 11.67 -1.22
C LEU A 140 10.36 10.73 -0.02
N GLY A 141 11.52 10.67 0.65
CA GLY A 141 11.70 9.91 1.88
C GLY A 141 12.24 8.50 1.71
N LYS A 142 11.78 7.57 2.52
CA LYS A 142 12.27 6.19 2.55
C LYS A 142 11.89 5.42 1.30
N TRP A 143 12.90 4.94 0.56
CA TRP A 143 12.71 4.08 -0.61
C TRP A 143 12.61 2.61 -0.24
N HIS A 144 13.64 2.06 0.33
CA HIS A 144 13.77 0.68 0.85
C HIS A 144 13.65 -0.44 -0.21
N LEU A 145 13.94 -0.13 -1.47
CA LEU A 145 13.86 -1.10 -2.58
C LEU A 145 15.20 -1.26 -3.33
N GLY A 146 16.31 -0.96 -2.65
CA GLY A 146 17.68 -1.07 -3.11
C GLY A 146 18.38 0.28 -3.20
N ASP A 147 19.71 0.28 -2.98
CA ASP A 147 20.56 1.47 -2.91
C ASP A 147 21.52 1.62 -4.09
N ARG A 148 21.64 0.58 -4.92
CA ARG A 148 22.46 0.69 -6.11
C ARG A 148 21.79 1.58 -7.16
N PRO A 149 22.54 2.27 -8.01
CA PRO A 149 21.97 3.19 -9.00
C PRO A 149 20.85 2.59 -9.86
N ALA A 150 20.94 1.29 -10.17
CA ALA A 150 19.91 0.58 -10.95
C ALA A 150 18.58 0.40 -10.23
N PHE A 151 18.55 0.52 -8.90
CA PHE A 151 17.37 0.28 -8.07
C PHE A 151 16.77 1.55 -7.49
N LEU A 152 17.35 2.72 -7.76
CA LEU A 152 16.86 4.00 -7.24
C LEU A 152 15.54 4.42 -7.91
N PRO A 153 14.71 5.23 -7.24
CA PRO A 153 13.40 5.65 -7.76
C PRO A 153 13.41 6.20 -9.17
N THR A 154 14.46 6.93 -9.56
CA THR A 154 14.61 7.49 -10.91
C THR A 154 14.80 6.44 -12.01
N ARG A 155 14.94 5.16 -11.67
CA ARG A 155 14.96 4.01 -12.60
C ARG A 155 13.64 3.26 -12.63
N HIS A 156 12.67 3.72 -11.85
CA HIS A 156 11.36 3.09 -11.65
C HIS A 156 10.21 4.11 -11.78
N GLY A 157 10.33 4.99 -12.80
CA GLY A 157 9.26 5.89 -13.21
C GLY A 157 9.12 7.19 -12.41
N PHE A 158 10.02 7.51 -11.49
CA PHE A 158 10.04 8.81 -10.82
C PHE A 158 10.98 9.78 -11.55
N ASP A 159 10.46 10.98 -11.89
CA ASP A 159 11.25 12.06 -12.49
C ASP A 159 12.29 12.61 -11.51
N GLY A 160 12.02 12.52 -10.21
CA GLY A 160 12.93 12.98 -9.16
C GLY A 160 12.82 12.18 -7.88
N TYR A 161 13.90 12.23 -7.10
CA TYR A 161 13.99 11.60 -5.78
C TYR A 161 14.74 12.47 -4.79
N LEU A 162 14.24 12.61 -3.57
CA LEU A 162 14.98 13.08 -2.41
C LEU A 162 14.63 12.20 -1.22
N GLY A 163 15.59 11.45 -0.68
CA GLY A 163 15.27 10.57 0.45
C GLY A 163 16.40 9.67 0.88
N LEU A 164 16.02 8.67 1.66
CA LEU A 164 16.91 7.66 2.22
C LEU A 164 16.69 6.32 1.52
N PRO A 165 17.76 5.65 1.09
CA PRO A 165 17.64 4.35 0.43
C PRO A 165 17.11 3.25 1.35
N TYR A 166 17.21 3.44 2.68
CA TYR A 166 16.81 2.49 3.73
C TYR A 166 16.13 3.17 4.91
N SER A 167 15.90 2.41 6.01
CA SER A 167 15.43 2.93 7.29
C SER A 167 16.54 3.68 8.04
N MET A 168 16.14 4.50 9.00
CA MET A 168 17.03 5.31 9.83
C MET A 168 18.00 4.52 10.73
N ASP A 169 17.69 3.24 10.99
CA ASP A 169 18.54 2.31 11.78
C ASP A 169 19.64 1.65 10.95
N MET A 170 19.67 1.87 9.65
CA MET A 170 20.65 1.27 8.74
C MET A 170 21.74 2.27 8.37
N ALA A 171 22.98 1.97 8.78
CA ALA A 171 24.14 2.82 8.52
C ALA A 171 24.90 2.38 7.26
N PRO A 172 25.46 3.35 6.48
CA PRO A 172 25.36 4.79 6.67
C PRO A 172 23.99 5.35 6.31
N THR A 173 23.48 6.33 7.09
CA THR A 173 22.24 7.01 6.76
C THR A 173 22.49 8.07 5.70
N LEU A 174 22.24 7.73 4.44
CA LEU A 174 22.53 8.59 3.30
C LEU A 174 21.29 9.36 2.87
N LEU A 175 21.45 10.66 2.64
CA LEU A 175 20.46 11.47 1.90
C LEU A 175 20.85 11.51 0.44
N ILE A 176 19.97 11.03 -0.40
CA ILE A 176 20.17 10.93 -1.86
C ILE A 176 19.22 11.90 -2.56
N ARG A 177 19.76 12.66 -3.54
CA ARG A 177 18.97 13.38 -4.54
C ARG A 177 19.18 12.72 -5.89
N ASP A 178 18.09 12.21 -6.46
CA ASP A 178 18.05 11.46 -7.72
C ASP A 178 18.96 10.22 -7.68
N ASP A 179 20.20 10.32 -8.11
CA ASP A 179 21.21 9.25 -8.09
C ASP A 179 22.49 9.63 -7.32
N ARG A 180 22.47 10.77 -6.59
CA ARG A 180 23.66 11.32 -5.92
C ARG A 180 23.48 11.41 -4.42
N VAL A 181 24.44 10.92 -3.68
CA VAL A 181 24.54 11.16 -2.24
C VAL A 181 24.87 12.64 -2.03
N ILE A 182 23.99 13.38 -1.35
CA ILE A 182 24.16 14.81 -1.06
C ILE A 182 24.53 15.09 0.39
N ALA A 183 24.28 14.12 1.29
CA ALA A 183 24.69 14.18 2.69
C ALA A 183 24.73 12.78 3.31
N GLU A 184 25.56 12.61 4.35
CA GLU A 184 25.43 11.58 5.35
C GLU A 184 24.80 12.21 6.60
N LEU A 185 23.83 11.56 7.22
CA LEU A 185 23.03 12.09 8.31
C LEU A 185 23.32 11.34 9.62
N PRO A 186 24.41 11.65 10.33
CA PRO A 186 24.69 11.00 11.59
C PRO A 186 23.78 11.54 12.70
N GLY A 187 23.12 10.65 13.46
CA GLY A 187 22.41 10.97 14.70
C GLY A 187 21.47 12.18 14.58
N PRO A 188 21.77 13.32 15.28
CA PRO A 188 20.88 14.47 15.34
C PRO A 188 20.58 15.16 14.01
N ALA A 189 21.47 15.06 13.01
CA ALA A 189 21.24 15.62 11.67
C ALA A 189 20.03 14.98 10.96
N ALA A 190 19.60 13.81 11.39
CA ALA A 190 18.40 13.15 10.90
C ALA A 190 17.10 13.82 11.39
N ALA A 191 17.14 14.64 12.42
CA ALA A 191 15.96 15.31 12.99
C ALA A 191 15.23 16.22 11.97
N GLU A 192 15.97 16.83 11.04
CA GLU A 192 15.42 17.75 10.04
C GLU A 192 14.89 17.05 8.78
N VAL A 193 15.07 15.75 8.64
CA VAL A 193 14.71 15.03 7.42
C VAL A 193 13.24 15.19 7.08
N THR A 194 12.34 15.01 8.03
CA THR A 194 10.90 15.14 7.82
C THR A 194 10.51 16.51 7.28
N GLU A 195 11.08 17.58 7.83
CA GLU A 195 10.83 18.96 7.38
C GLU A 195 11.38 19.17 5.96
N ARG A 196 12.61 18.73 5.68
CA ARG A 196 13.23 18.85 4.34
C ARG A 196 12.41 18.12 3.27
N LEU A 197 11.85 16.95 3.59
CA LEU A 197 11.01 16.20 2.67
C LEU A 197 9.69 16.95 2.39
N VAL A 198 9.07 17.52 3.41
CA VAL A 198 7.83 18.29 3.25
C VAL A 198 8.07 19.61 2.51
N ASP A 199 9.17 20.30 2.78
CA ASP A 199 9.55 21.49 2.02
C ASP A 199 9.73 21.18 0.52
N GLU A 200 10.37 20.04 0.20
CA GLU A 200 10.49 19.58 -1.18
C GLU A 200 9.13 19.20 -1.77
N ALA A 201 8.26 18.56 -1.00
CA ALA A 201 6.90 18.24 -1.42
C ALA A 201 6.10 19.50 -1.78
N VAL A 202 6.17 20.55 -0.95
CA VAL A 202 5.53 21.85 -1.22
C VAL A 202 6.09 22.51 -2.47
N ARG A 203 7.43 22.49 -2.65
CA ARG A 203 8.06 23.00 -3.88
C ARG A 203 7.60 22.23 -5.11
N TYR A 204 7.54 20.90 -5.00
CA TYR A 204 7.16 20.03 -6.10
C TYR A 204 5.70 20.25 -6.53
N VAL A 205 4.73 20.27 -5.60
CA VAL A 205 3.32 20.51 -5.97
C VAL A 205 3.11 21.91 -6.53
N THR A 206 3.85 22.91 -6.04
CA THR A 206 3.80 24.28 -6.56
C THR A 206 4.32 24.34 -8.01
N ALA A 207 5.43 23.69 -8.30
CA ALA A 207 6.03 23.67 -9.64
C ALA A 207 5.19 22.90 -10.67
N ASN A 208 4.38 21.93 -10.21
CA ASN A 208 3.57 21.07 -11.09
C ASN A 208 2.06 21.36 -11.04
N ARG A 209 1.64 22.52 -10.48
CA ARG A 209 0.22 22.85 -10.29
C ARG A 209 -0.63 22.84 -11.57
N ASP A 210 -0.01 23.00 -12.72
CA ASP A 210 -0.70 23.14 -14.02
C ASP A 210 -0.79 21.81 -14.80
N ARG A 211 -0.22 20.71 -14.26
CA ARG A 211 -0.26 19.37 -14.85
C ARG A 211 -0.53 18.30 -13.78
N PRO A 212 -1.04 17.11 -14.15
CA PRO A 212 -1.24 16.05 -13.18
C PRO A 212 0.11 15.60 -12.60
N PHE A 213 0.13 15.28 -11.30
CA PHE A 213 1.34 14.81 -10.63
C PHE A 213 1.05 13.65 -9.68
N PHE A 214 2.05 12.80 -9.51
CA PHE A 214 2.13 11.78 -8.47
C PHE A 214 3.25 12.11 -7.51
N LEU A 215 2.89 12.35 -6.25
CA LEU A 215 3.82 12.56 -5.15
C LEU A 215 3.76 11.35 -4.21
N TYR A 216 4.85 10.62 -4.10
CA TYR A 216 5.06 9.54 -3.14
C TYR A 216 5.90 10.08 -1.98
N LEU A 217 5.24 10.44 -0.86
CA LEU A 217 5.87 10.95 0.35
C LEU A 217 5.92 9.85 1.41
N ALA A 218 7.05 9.19 1.54
CA ALA A 218 7.31 8.13 2.49
C ALA A 218 8.13 8.67 3.66
N HIS A 219 7.44 9.07 4.73
CA HIS A 219 8.11 9.50 5.96
C HIS A 219 9.02 8.41 6.51
N THR A 220 10.08 8.81 7.20
CA THR A 220 11.03 7.92 7.86
C THR A 220 10.66 7.66 9.31
N ILE A 221 9.65 8.35 9.82
CA ILE A 221 9.11 8.25 11.17
C ILE A 221 7.70 7.66 11.13
N PRO A 222 7.24 7.02 12.23
CA PRO A 222 7.88 6.90 13.55
C PRO A 222 8.82 5.68 13.73
N HIS A 223 9.50 5.20 12.68
CA HIS A 223 10.51 4.12 12.78
C HIS A 223 11.71 4.57 13.66
N PRO A 224 12.14 3.79 14.65
CA PRO A 224 13.35 4.10 15.42
C PRO A 224 14.65 3.92 14.57
N PRO A 225 15.78 4.58 14.94
CA PRO A 225 15.91 5.51 16.06
C PRO A 225 15.25 6.86 15.77
N LEU A 226 14.49 7.36 16.73
CA LEU A 226 13.77 8.61 16.59
C LEU A 226 14.67 9.80 16.98
N THR A 227 14.78 10.74 16.05
CA THR A 227 15.37 12.06 16.29
C THR A 227 14.40 13.12 15.78
N LEU A 228 14.14 14.13 16.60
CA LEU A 228 13.23 15.23 16.30
C LEU A 228 13.90 16.56 16.64
N PRO A 229 13.55 17.66 15.95
CA PRO A 229 13.94 18.99 16.39
C PRO A 229 13.47 19.25 17.82
N ASP A 230 14.25 19.98 18.62
CA ASP A 230 13.90 20.28 20.03
C ASP A 230 12.51 20.91 20.14
N ALA A 231 12.15 21.80 19.21
CA ALA A 231 10.84 22.43 19.15
C ALA A 231 9.66 21.44 18.92
N ALA A 232 9.95 20.22 18.48
CA ALA A 232 8.95 19.16 18.31
C ALA A 232 8.88 18.21 19.51
N ARG A 233 9.71 18.41 20.54
CA ARG A 233 9.80 17.58 21.74
C ARG A 233 8.96 18.13 22.88
N THR A 234 8.23 17.26 23.54
CA THR A 234 7.49 17.57 24.76
C THR A 234 8.20 16.95 25.95
N PRO A 235 8.68 17.74 26.95
CA PRO A 235 9.35 17.18 28.12
C PRO A 235 8.52 16.14 28.87
N GLY A 236 9.13 14.97 29.12
CA GLY A 236 8.47 13.88 29.85
C GLY A 236 7.52 13.01 29.00
N ARG A 237 7.30 13.32 27.74
CA ARG A 237 6.47 12.54 26.82
C ARG A 237 7.34 11.54 26.00
N PRO A 238 6.81 10.34 25.68
CA PRO A 238 7.49 9.41 24.77
C PRO A 238 7.79 10.08 23.42
N ILE A 239 9.01 9.91 22.92
CA ILE A 239 9.43 10.52 21.65
C ILE A 239 8.61 10.00 20.46
N TYR A 240 8.10 8.79 20.55
CA TYR A 240 7.23 8.18 19.53
C TYR A 240 5.94 9.01 19.32
N GLU A 241 5.27 9.37 20.41
CA GLU A 241 4.05 10.21 20.34
C GLU A 241 4.33 11.57 19.72
N ASP A 242 5.45 12.22 20.13
CA ASP A 242 5.89 13.48 19.55
C ASP A 242 6.21 13.32 18.04
N ALA A 243 6.79 12.18 17.64
CA ALA A 243 7.14 11.91 16.25
C ALA A 243 5.90 11.79 15.37
N VAL A 244 4.86 11.09 15.83
CA VAL A 244 3.59 10.97 15.10
C VAL A 244 2.90 12.33 14.96
N GLU A 245 2.83 13.12 16.04
CA GLU A 245 2.26 14.47 15.98
C GLU A 245 3.11 15.44 15.14
N TYR A 246 4.42 15.27 15.13
CA TYR A 246 5.31 16.05 14.25
C TYR A 246 5.07 15.72 12.79
N MET A 247 4.94 14.43 12.44
CA MET A 247 4.59 13.97 11.10
C MET A 247 3.25 14.54 10.64
N ASP A 248 2.23 14.49 11.50
CA ASP A 248 0.91 15.06 11.23
C ASP A 248 0.99 16.56 10.93
N ARG A 249 1.68 17.34 11.79
CA ARG A 249 1.85 18.79 11.58
C ARG A 249 2.61 19.11 10.29
N GLN A 250 3.68 18.37 9.99
CA GLN A 250 4.44 18.57 8.76
C GLN A 250 3.61 18.21 7.52
N THR A 251 2.85 17.13 7.58
CA THR A 251 1.90 16.78 6.51
C THR A 251 0.84 17.87 6.34
N GLY A 252 0.37 18.49 7.40
CA GLY A 252 -0.56 19.61 7.36
C GLY A 252 -0.06 20.76 6.49
N ARG A 253 1.23 21.11 6.55
CA ARG A 253 1.86 22.13 5.69
C ARG A 253 1.74 21.82 4.21
N LEU A 254 1.88 20.55 3.83
CA LEU A 254 1.68 20.12 2.43
C LEU A 254 0.22 20.27 2.01
N LEU A 255 -0.73 19.83 2.85
CA LEU A 255 -2.16 19.95 2.55
C LEU A 255 -2.60 21.40 2.45
N GLU A 256 -2.14 22.27 3.34
CA GLU A 256 -2.37 23.72 3.26
C GLU A 256 -1.81 24.33 1.97
N ALA A 257 -0.66 23.84 1.47
CA ALA A 257 -0.12 24.31 0.21
C ALA A 257 -1.01 23.88 -0.97
N ILE A 258 -1.50 22.62 -0.98
CA ILE A 258 -2.45 22.12 -1.98
C ILE A 258 -3.73 22.96 -1.97
N ASP A 259 -4.27 23.27 -0.78
CA ASP A 259 -5.48 24.07 -0.64
C ASP A 259 -5.25 25.52 -1.14
N ARG A 260 -4.13 26.16 -0.76
CA ARG A 260 -3.79 27.54 -1.23
C ARG A 260 -3.58 27.62 -2.74
N LEU A 261 -3.13 26.54 -3.36
CA LEU A 261 -2.93 26.46 -4.81
C LEU A 261 -4.26 26.17 -5.57
N GLY A 262 -5.37 25.96 -4.86
CA GLY A 262 -6.67 25.62 -5.45
C GLY A 262 -6.69 24.21 -6.06
N LEU A 263 -5.84 23.30 -5.59
CA LEU A 263 -5.71 21.94 -6.14
C LEU A 263 -6.49 20.88 -5.35
N ALA A 264 -7.14 21.25 -4.25
CA ALA A 264 -7.81 20.31 -3.35
C ALA A 264 -8.84 19.42 -4.05
N ASP A 265 -9.68 20.02 -4.90
CA ASP A 265 -10.78 19.31 -5.61
C ASP A 265 -10.27 18.39 -6.72
N ASP A 266 -9.04 18.60 -7.19
CA ASP A 266 -8.38 17.81 -8.22
C ASP A 266 -7.32 16.86 -7.65
N THR A 267 -7.25 16.69 -6.32
CA THR A 267 -6.20 15.90 -5.68
C THR A 267 -6.77 14.82 -4.78
N ILE A 268 -6.44 13.55 -5.08
CA ILE A 268 -6.61 12.46 -4.12
C ILE A 268 -5.41 12.41 -3.18
N VAL A 269 -5.66 12.53 -1.89
CA VAL A 269 -4.67 12.39 -0.83
C VAL A 269 -4.94 11.11 -0.06
N VAL A 270 -3.94 10.25 0.06
CA VAL A 270 -3.99 9.01 0.84
C VAL A 270 -2.93 9.05 1.93
N PHE A 271 -3.30 8.69 3.15
CA PHE A 271 -2.37 8.45 4.26
C PHE A 271 -2.54 7.04 4.81
N THR A 272 -1.43 6.33 5.03
CA THR A 272 -1.38 4.99 5.59
C THR A 272 0.01 4.67 6.18
N SER A 273 0.23 3.41 6.63
CA SER A 273 1.54 2.89 7.08
C SER A 273 1.99 1.71 6.22
N ASP A 274 3.29 1.41 6.22
CA ASP A 274 3.87 0.30 5.47
C ASP A 274 3.82 -1.05 6.21
N ASN A 275 3.66 -1.03 7.52
CA ASN A 275 3.39 -2.19 8.40
C ASN A 275 2.98 -1.71 9.80
N GLY A 276 2.62 -2.67 10.67
CA GLY A 276 2.33 -2.40 12.07
C GLY A 276 3.57 -1.98 12.88
N PRO A 277 3.40 -1.70 14.19
CA PRO A 277 4.43 -1.06 15.03
C PRO A 277 5.59 -2.00 15.34
N MET A 278 6.71 -1.41 15.73
CA MET A 278 7.78 -2.12 16.43
C MET A 278 7.37 -2.40 17.89
N SER A 279 8.04 -3.34 18.54
CA SER A 279 7.55 -4.11 19.70
C SER A 279 7.17 -3.36 20.98
N LYS A 280 7.50 -2.09 21.13
CA LYS A 280 7.22 -1.32 22.38
C LYS A 280 6.73 0.10 22.10
N GLU A 281 6.60 0.46 20.85
CA GLU A 281 6.27 1.78 20.39
C GLU A 281 5.03 1.66 19.52
N GLY A 282 4.00 2.36 19.88
CA GLY A 282 2.74 2.33 19.17
C GLY A 282 1.68 1.38 19.75
N ASP A 283 0.44 1.81 19.63
CA ASP A 283 -0.74 1.15 20.15
C ASP A 283 -1.58 0.57 18.98
N ALA A 284 -1.57 -0.74 18.84
CA ALA A 284 -2.40 -1.44 17.85
C ALA A 284 -3.89 -1.51 18.22
N GLY A 285 -4.34 -0.90 19.33
CA GLY A 285 -5.75 -0.88 19.72
C GLY A 285 -6.29 -2.22 20.20
N GLY A 286 -5.44 -3.04 20.80
CA GLY A 286 -5.78 -4.40 21.23
C GLY A 286 -5.66 -5.46 20.12
N LEU A 287 -5.34 -5.07 18.90
CA LEU A 287 -5.01 -6.03 17.83
C LEU A 287 -3.71 -6.74 18.16
N ARG A 288 -3.71 -8.06 18.02
CA ARG A 288 -2.53 -8.90 18.29
C ARG A 288 -1.46 -8.71 17.22
N GLY A 289 -0.19 -8.79 17.63
CA GLY A 289 0.95 -8.81 16.72
C GLY A 289 1.55 -7.43 16.44
N ARG A 290 2.62 -7.44 15.67
CA ARG A 290 3.48 -6.31 15.34
C ARG A 290 4.24 -6.58 14.04
N ILE A 291 5.14 -5.70 13.64
CA ILE A 291 6.05 -5.92 12.51
C ILE A 291 6.68 -7.32 12.56
N GLY A 292 6.75 -8.00 11.44
CA GLY A 292 7.24 -9.37 11.32
C GLY A 292 6.19 -10.45 11.60
N GLU A 293 4.99 -10.10 12.00
CA GLU A 293 3.91 -11.03 12.32
C GLU A 293 2.67 -10.77 11.46
N SER A 294 2.05 -11.83 10.94
CA SER A 294 0.84 -11.73 10.10
C SER A 294 -0.48 -11.60 10.88
N TYR A 295 -0.43 -11.44 12.20
CA TYR A 295 -1.59 -11.06 13.01
C TYR A 295 -2.07 -9.65 12.67
N GLU A 296 -3.34 -9.35 13.04
CA GLU A 296 -3.97 -8.07 12.70
C GLU A 296 -3.11 -6.86 13.05
N GLY A 297 -2.50 -6.81 14.25
CA GLY A 297 -1.64 -5.70 14.65
C GLY A 297 -0.36 -5.53 13.84
N GLY A 298 0.08 -6.59 13.12
CA GLY A 298 1.25 -6.52 12.23
C GLY A 298 0.92 -6.07 10.81
N VAL A 299 -0.31 -6.35 10.33
CA VAL A 299 -0.67 -6.17 8.92
C VAL A 299 -1.85 -5.24 8.68
N ARG A 300 -2.71 -5.00 9.67
CA ARG A 300 -3.82 -4.05 9.60
C ARG A 300 -3.35 -2.69 10.10
N VAL A 301 -3.37 -1.70 9.21
CA VAL A 301 -2.82 -0.36 9.46
C VAL A 301 -3.87 0.71 9.23
N PRO A 302 -3.71 1.95 9.76
CA PRO A 302 -4.61 3.03 9.44
C PRO A 302 -4.57 3.38 7.95
N PHE A 303 -5.73 3.71 7.38
CA PHE A 303 -5.88 4.22 6.03
C PHE A 303 -6.97 5.27 5.98
N VAL A 304 -6.62 6.45 5.54
CA VAL A 304 -7.56 7.53 5.24
C VAL A 304 -7.29 8.07 3.85
N ALA A 305 -8.36 8.41 3.13
CA ALA A 305 -8.24 9.03 1.81
C ALA A 305 -9.26 10.16 1.66
N ARG A 306 -8.82 11.29 1.08
CA ARG A 306 -9.68 12.45 0.74
C ARG A 306 -9.59 12.71 -0.77
N TYR A 307 -10.73 12.86 -1.39
CA TYR A 307 -10.86 13.39 -2.76
C TYR A 307 -12.20 14.13 -2.85
N PRO A 308 -12.21 15.46 -2.65
CA PRO A 308 -13.43 16.24 -2.57
C PRO A 308 -14.34 16.05 -3.79
N GLY A 309 -15.64 15.95 -3.55
CA GLY A 309 -16.63 15.73 -4.61
C GLY A 309 -16.65 14.34 -5.25
N LYS A 310 -15.64 13.50 -4.99
CA LYS A 310 -15.51 12.13 -5.50
C LYS A 310 -15.68 11.09 -4.42
N ILE A 311 -14.94 11.21 -3.32
CA ILE A 311 -15.10 10.39 -2.11
C ILE A 311 -16.03 11.13 -1.15
N PRO A 312 -17.13 10.50 -0.69
CA PRO A 312 -18.03 11.12 0.29
C PRO A 312 -17.33 11.40 1.62
N ALA A 313 -17.52 12.61 2.16
CA ALA A 313 -16.99 12.99 3.46
C ALA A 313 -17.57 12.14 4.60
N GLY A 314 -16.75 11.84 5.62
CA GLY A 314 -17.14 11.07 6.80
C GLY A 314 -17.44 9.60 6.56
N ARG A 315 -17.08 9.09 5.38
CA ARG A 315 -17.31 7.68 5.05
C ARG A 315 -16.42 6.77 5.89
N VAL A 316 -16.99 5.67 6.37
CA VAL A 316 -16.28 4.57 7.00
C VAL A 316 -16.62 3.29 6.25
N SER A 317 -15.60 2.46 5.97
CA SER A 317 -15.80 1.14 5.36
C SER A 317 -14.99 0.09 6.10
N ASP A 318 -15.59 -1.07 6.31
CA ASP A 318 -14.99 -2.28 6.90
C ASP A 318 -14.69 -3.36 5.84
N VAL A 319 -14.90 -3.07 4.57
CA VAL A 319 -14.56 -3.97 3.47
C VAL A 319 -13.05 -4.13 3.41
N PRO A 320 -12.50 -5.37 3.41
CA PRO A 320 -11.07 -5.60 3.34
C PRO A 320 -10.46 -5.08 2.03
N VAL A 321 -9.51 -4.17 2.16
CA VAL A 321 -8.68 -3.65 1.07
C VAL A 321 -7.21 -3.90 1.42
N ILE A 322 -6.39 -4.21 0.45
CA ILE A 322 -4.96 -4.48 0.64
C ILE A 322 -4.10 -3.58 -0.27
N ALA A 323 -2.87 -3.31 0.14
CA ALA A 323 -2.01 -2.30 -0.49
C ALA A 323 -1.88 -2.44 -2.02
N TYR A 324 -1.79 -3.65 -2.56
CA TYR A 324 -1.67 -3.86 -4.01
C TYR A 324 -2.97 -3.53 -4.78
N ASP A 325 -4.13 -3.38 -4.12
CA ASP A 325 -5.38 -2.92 -4.76
C ASP A 325 -5.27 -1.46 -5.21
N MET A 326 -4.38 -0.70 -4.57
CA MET A 326 -4.24 0.72 -4.89
C MET A 326 -3.58 0.98 -6.23
N PHE A 327 -2.78 0.05 -6.75
CA PHE A 327 -2.22 0.15 -8.09
C PHE A 327 -3.32 0.21 -9.18
N PRO A 328 -4.19 -0.80 -9.33
CA PRO A 328 -5.28 -0.72 -10.32
C PRO A 328 -6.24 0.44 -10.04
N THR A 329 -6.50 0.77 -8.77
CA THR A 329 -7.37 1.89 -8.40
C THR A 329 -6.84 3.22 -8.91
N LEU A 330 -5.56 3.53 -8.67
CA LEU A 330 -4.96 4.80 -9.06
C LEU A 330 -4.69 4.88 -10.56
N VAL A 331 -4.32 3.76 -11.20
CA VAL A 331 -4.19 3.69 -12.67
C VAL A 331 -5.54 3.96 -13.34
N HIS A 332 -6.62 3.34 -12.85
CA HIS A 332 -7.98 3.59 -13.35
C HIS A 332 -8.39 5.08 -13.17
N LEU A 333 -8.19 5.64 -11.97
CA LEU A 333 -8.48 7.07 -11.70
C LEU A 333 -7.69 8.01 -12.62
N ALA A 334 -6.50 7.64 -13.04
CA ALA A 334 -5.70 8.38 -14.00
C ALA A 334 -6.16 8.21 -15.46
N GLY A 335 -7.22 7.42 -15.71
CA GLY A 335 -7.72 7.10 -17.04
C GLY A 335 -6.90 6.06 -17.79
N GLY A 336 -6.06 5.30 -17.06
CA GLY A 336 -5.24 4.21 -17.60
C GLY A 336 -5.90 2.85 -17.49
N ARG A 337 -5.15 1.85 -17.96
CA ARG A 337 -5.50 0.43 -17.81
C ARG A 337 -4.32 -0.32 -17.21
N VAL A 338 -4.63 -1.25 -16.32
CA VAL A 338 -3.60 -2.16 -15.80
C VAL A 338 -3.01 -2.96 -16.95
N PRO A 339 -1.68 -3.01 -17.12
CA PRO A 339 -1.06 -3.80 -18.18
C PRO A 339 -1.48 -5.29 -18.10
N GLY A 340 -1.65 -5.94 -19.24
CA GLY A 340 -2.08 -7.35 -19.31
C GLY A 340 -0.93 -8.36 -19.48
N ASP A 341 0.30 -7.93 -19.34
CA ASP A 341 1.52 -8.69 -19.63
C ASP A 341 1.95 -9.63 -18.49
N ARG A 342 1.39 -9.42 -17.30
CA ARG A 342 1.74 -10.17 -16.08
C ARG A 342 0.56 -10.30 -15.13
N ILE A 343 0.74 -11.11 -14.06
CA ILE A 343 -0.28 -11.26 -13.01
C ILE A 343 -0.23 -10.05 -12.09
N TYR A 344 -1.33 -9.31 -11.98
CA TYR A 344 -1.61 -8.35 -10.94
C TYR A 344 -2.52 -9.00 -9.90
N ASP A 345 -2.19 -8.86 -8.63
CA ASP A 345 -2.97 -9.46 -7.53
C ASP A 345 -4.04 -8.48 -7.00
N GLY A 346 -3.89 -7.19 -7.31
CA GLY A 346 -4.78 -6.13 -6.91
C GLY A 346 -6.10 -6.09 -7.69
N GLN A 347 -7.12 -5.57 -7.02
CA GLN A 347 -8.43 -5.25 -7.60
C GLN A 347 -8.71 -3.76 -7.41
N ASP A 348 -9.44 -3.14 -8.32
CA ASP A 348 -9.84 -1.75 -8.17
C ASP A 348 -10.74 -1.56 -6.95
N ALA A 349 -10.22 -0.85 -5.95
CA ALA A 349 -10.91 -0.55 -4.69
C ALA A 349 -11.71 0.77 -4.75
N TRP A 350 -11.84 1.41 -5.90
CA TRP A 350 -12.61 2.65 -6.04
C TRP A 350 -14.05 2.53 -5.52
N PRO A 351 -14.80 1.43 -5.79
CA PRO A 351 -16.11 1.21 -5.20
C PRO A 351 -16.11 1.22 -3.67
N VAL A 352 -15.06 0.70 -3.03
CA VAL A 352 -14.93 0.70 -1.56
C VAL A 352 -14.70 2.13 -1.05
N LEU A 353 -13.83 2.89 -1.70
CA LEU A 353 -13.52 4.27 -1.30
C LEU A 353 -14.73 5.19 -1.44
N THR A 354 -15.50 5.03 -2.49
CA THR A 354 -16.65 5.91 -2.79
C THR A 354 -17.97 5.41 -2.21
N GLY A 355 -18.08 4.10 -1.93
CA GLY A 355 -19.37 3.46 -1.63
C GLY A 355 -20.33 3.39 -2.81
N ARG A 356 -19.81 3.53 -4.02
CA ARG A 356 -20.58 3.46 -5.27
C ARG A 356 -20.07 2.29 -6.10
N GLY A 357 -20.97 1.48 -6.64
CA GLY A 357 -20.62 0.26 -7.35
C GLY A 357 -20.42 -0.94 -6.43
N GLU A 358 -20.14 -2.07 -7.02
CA GLU A 358 -19.92 -3.33 -6.31
C GLU A 358 -18.42 -3.62 -6.19
N PHE A 359 -18.02 -4.14 -5.03
CA PHE A 359 -16.68 -4.68 -4.81
C PHE A 359 -16.82 -6.07 -4.22
N SER A 360 -16.35 -7.05 -4.93
CA SER A 360 -16.31 -8.43 -4.49
C SER A 360 -14.92 -9.01 -4.74
N ARG A 361 -14.33 -9.56 -3.69
CA ARG A 361 -13.04 -10.23 -3.78
C ARG A 361 -13.23 -11.71 -4.07
N ALA A 362 -12.74 -12.18 -5.21
CA ALA A 362 -12.84 -13.58 -5.59
C ALA A 362 -11.79 -14.47 -4.91
N LYS A 363 -10.61 -13.91 -4.60
CA LYS A 363 -9.48 -14.64 -4.00
C LYS A 363 -9.24 -14.18 -2.58
N PRO A 364 -8.82 -15.09 -1.67
CA PRO A 364 -8.42 -14.71 -0.32
C PRO A 364 -7.21 -13.78 -0.34
N LEU A 365 -7.06 -12.97 0.72
CA LEU A 365 -5.82 -12.26 1.01
C LEU A 365 -4.84 -13.24 1.63
N VAL A 366 -3.58 -13.18 1.22
CA VAL A 366 -2.54 -14.07 1.73
C VAL A 366 -1.29 -13.27 2.09
N TRP A 367 -0.64 -13.68 3.16
CA TRP A 367 0.66 -13.17 3.57
C TRP A 367 1.70 -14.27 3.39
N VAL A 368 2.75 -13.92 2.68
CA VAL A 368 3.87 -14.82 2.39
C VAL A 368 5.11 -14.21 3.02
N PHE A 369 5.80 -14.96 3.85
CA PHE A 369 7.09 -14.57 4.41
C PHE A 369 8.13 -15.63 4.05
N ASP A 370 9.24 -15.20 3.48
CA ASP A 370 10.19 -16.08 2.79
C ASP A 370 9.46 -16.90 1.70
N ASP A 371 9.50 -18.21 1.80
CA ASP A 371 8.84 -19.16 0.91
C ASP A 371 7.55 -19.78 1.51
N ASN A 372 7.05 -19.21 2.63
CA ASN A 372 5.93 -19.75 3.36
C ASN A 372 4.71 -18.85 3.33
N VAL A 373 3.54 -19.41 3.02
CA VAL A 373 2.26 -18.76 3.30
C VAL A 373 2.03 -18.79 4.80
N THR A 374 2.08 -17.63 5.44
CA THR A 374 1.97 -17.51 6.90
C THR A 374 0.54 -17.32 7.39
N ALA A 375 -0.29 -16.64 6.60
CA ALA A 375 -1.70 -16.43 6.92
C ALA A 375 -2.57 -16.28 5.66
N VAL A 376 -3.85 -16.62 5.82
CA VAL A 376 -4.90 -16.49 4.80
C VAL A 376 -6.13 -15.86 5.42
N LEU A 377 -6.63 -14.78 4.84
CA LEU A 377 -7.91 -14.16 5.17
C LEU A 377 -8.91 -14.44 4.06
N ASP A 378 -10.08 -14.98 4.40
CA ASP A 378 -11.10 -15.29 3.40
C ASP A 378 -11.65 -14.02 2.71
N PRO A 379 -12.25 -14.15 1.51
CA PRO A 379 -12.71 -12.99 0.74
C PRO A 379 -13.65 -12.03 1.47
N PRO A 380 -14.62 -12.51 2.30
CA PRO A 380 -15.46 -11.63 3.13
C PRO A 380 -14.69 -10.92 4.24
N GLY A 381 -13.47 -11.42 4.60
CA GLY A 381 -12.68 -10.86 5.67
C GLY A 381 -13.04 -11.33 7.07
N ARG A 382 -13.80 -12.41 7.18
CA ARG A 382 -14.23 -12.95 8.48
C ARG A 382 -13.24 -13.94 9.08
N TRP A 383 -12.80 -14.93 8.29
CA TRP A 383 -11.99 -16.04 8.78
C TRP A 383 -10.53 -15.86 8.43
N LYS A 384 -9.67 -15.76 9.44
CA LYS A 384 -8.21 -15.69 9.26
C LYS A 384 -7.54 -16.93 9.81
N LEU A 385 -6.85 -17.64 8.91
CA LEU A 385 -6.09 -18.85 9.23
C LEU A 385 -4.61 -18.51 9.25
N HIS A 386 -3.94 -18.79 10.36
CA HIS A 386 -2.49 -18.76 10.48
C HIS A 386 -1.92 -20.15 10.30
N LEU A 387 -0.93 -20.29 9.44
CA LEU A 387 -0.28 -21.55 9.09
C LEU A 387 1.10 -21.71 9.73
N GLY A 388 1.59 -20.67 10.42
CA GLY A 388 2.94 -20.62 10.95
C GLY A 388 3.96 -20.20 9.90
N GLY A 389 5.17 -19.92 10.34
CA GLY A 389 6.27 -19.40 9.53
C GLY A 389 6.64 -17.97 9.92
N GLY A 390 7.79 -17.47 9.44
CA GLY A 390 8.34 -16.20 9.91
C GLY A 390 8.66 -16.23 11.41
N ALA A 391 8.25 -15.19 12.13
CA ALA A 391 8.42 -15.11 13.59
C ALA A 391 7.44 -15.99 14.39
N ALA A 392 6.36 -16.48 13.75
CA ALA A 392 5.34 -17.29 14.41
C ALA A 392 5.58 -18.78 14.21
N THR A 393 5.90 -19.49 15.30
CA THR A 393 6.06 -20.95 15.32
C THR A 393 4.97 -21.57 16.18
N PHE A 394 4.09 -22.36 15.55
CA PHE A 394 3.10 -23.18 16.26
C PHE A 394 2.93 -24.53 15.55
N ALA A 395 2.55 -25.57 16.33
CA ALA A 395 2.53 -26.94 15.84
C ALA A 395 1.34 -27.24 14.92
N GLN A 396 0.27 -26.46 15.00
CA GLN A 396 -0.96 -26.63 14.22
C GLN A 396 -1.49 -25.28 13.75
N PRO A 397 -2.18 -25.20 12.59
CA PRO A 397 -2.81 -23.98 12.15
C PRO A 397 -3.81 -23.44 13.20
N GLN A 398 -3.88 -22.11 13.30
CA GLN A 398 -4.79 -21.38 14.19
C GLN A 398 -5.81 -20.61 13.36
N LEU A 399 -7.09 -20.68 13.72
CA LEU A 399 -8.19 -20.01 13.02
C LEU A 399 -8.89 -19.01 13.93
N TYR A 400 -9.12 -17.79 13.39
CA TYR A 400 -9.81 -16.72 14.11
C TYR A 400 -11.03 -16.20 13.34
N ASP A 401 -12.10 -15.87 14.07
CA ASP A 401 -13.29 -15.18 13.57
C ASP A 401 -13.15 -13.69 13.83
N LEU A 402 -12.63 -12.94 12.86
CA LEU A 402 -12.32 -11.51 13.02
C LEU A 402 -13.55 -10.61 13.22
N ASP A 403 -14.77 -11.10 12.92
CA ASP A 403 -16.00 -10.36 13.22
C ASP A 403 -16.34 -10.39 14.72
N ALA A 404 -16.01 -11.49 15.38
CA ALA A 404 -16.24 -11.68 16.82
C ALA A 404 -14.99 -11.41 17.66
N ASP A 405 -13.81 -11.64 17.10
CA ASP A 405 -12.51 -11.61 17.78
C ASP A 405 -11.42 -10.96 16.89
N PRO A 406 -11.51 -9.65 16.65
CA PRO A 406 -10.49 -8.95 15.85
C PRO A 406 -9.10 -8.94 16.53
N ALA A 407 -9.03 -9.25 17.83
CA ALA A 407 -7.79 -9.34 18.59
C ALA A 407 -7.06 -10.69 18.41
N GLU A 408 -7.68 -11.66 17.71
CA GLU A 408 -7.11 -13.00 17.49
C GLU A 408 -6.70 -13.69 18.80
N ALA A 409 -7.55 -13.56 19.84
CA ALA A 409 -7.31 -14.10 21.17
C ALA A 409 -7.78 -15.56 21.33
N HIS A 410 -8.80 -15.99 20.55
CA HIS A 410 -9.49 -17.25 20.71
C HIS A 410 -9.41 -18.11 19.46
N ASP A 411 -8.50 -19.07 19.45
CA ASP A 411 -8.39 -20.05 18.37
C ASP A 411 -9.64 -20.95 18.30
N VAL A 412 -10.27 -20.97 17.14
CA VAL A 412 -11.48 -21.78 16.86
C VAL A 412 -11.24 -22.89 15.85
N ALA A 413 -9.98 -23.19 15.50
CA ALA A 413 -9.63 -24.20 14.49
C ALA A 413 -10.28 -25.56 14.75
N ALA A 414 -10.25 -26.04 15.99
CA ALA A 414 -10.86 -27.31 16.37
C ALA A 414 -12.40 -27.34 16.21
N ARG A 415 -13.06 -26.17 16.29
CA ARG A 415 -14.52 -26.03 16.15
C ARG A 415 -14.97 -25.83 14.70
N ARG A 416 -14.04 -25.46 13.82
CA ARG A 416 -14.31 -25.13 12.40
C ARG A 416 -13.33 -25.80 11.43
N PRO A 417 -13.22 -27.16 11.47
CA PRO A 417 -12.33 -27.89 10.59
C PRO A 417 -12.68 -27.72 9.10
N ASP A 418 -13.93 -27.43 8.79
CA ASP A 418 -14.42 -27.09 7.45
C ASP A 418 -13.72 -25.82 6.89
N VAL A 419 -13.63 -24.76 7.71
CA VAL A 419 -12.99 -23.51 7.33
C VAL A 419 -11.48 -23.68 7.25
N VAL A 420 -10.86 -24.36 8.22
CA VAL A 420 -9.43 -24.70 8.20
C VAL A 420 -9.06 -25.42 6.90
N LYS A 421 -9.80 -26.46 6.52
CA LYS A 421 -9.56 -27.22 5.28
C LYS A 421 -9.66 -26.31 4.04
N ARG A 422 -10.68 -25.47 3.96
CA ARG A 422 -10.90 -24.55 2.82
C ARG A 422 -9.78 -23.54 2.69
N LEU A 423 -9.37 -22.89 3.78
CA LEU A 423 -8.32 -21.88 3.74
C LEU A 423 -6.92 -22.47 3.57
N THR A 424 -6.67 -23.67 4.10
CA THR A 424 -5.44 -24.41 3.82
C THR A 424 -5.33 -24.73 2.33
N ALA A 425 -6.40 -25.19 1.68
CA ALA A 425 -6.41 -25.46 0.25
C ALA A 425 -6.12 -24.17 -0.56
N ALA A 426 -6.66 -23.03 -0.13
CA ALA A 426 -6.37 -21.74 -0.76
C ALA A 426 -4.88 -21.33 -0.58
N ALA A 427 -4.30 -21.59 0.59
CA ALA A 427 -2.88 -21.36 0.82
C ALA A 427 -1.99 -22.23 -0.08
N GLU A 428 -2.33 -23.52 -0.23
CA GLU A 428 -1.59 -24.45 -1.09
C GLU A 428 -1.66 -24.02 -2.57
N GLU A 429 -2.77 -23.44 -3.01
CA GLU A 429 -2.86 -22.90 -4.38
C GLU A 429 -1.87 -21.75 -4.59
N VAL A 430 -1.81 -20.79 -3.65
CA VAL A 430 -0.84 -19.69 -3.72
C VAL A 430 0.60 -20.20 -3.60
N ARG A 431 0.83 -21.20 -2.76
CA ARG A 431 2.18 -21.77 -2.54
C ARG A 431 2.80 -22.35 -3.83
N LYS A 432 1.98 -22.76 -4.82
CA LYS A 432 2.47 -23.22 -6.14
C LYS A 432 3.17 -22.11 -6.91
N ASP A 433 2.73 -20.87 -6.72
CA ASP A 433 3.29 -19.68 -7.38
C ASP A 433 4.52 -19.12 -6.62
N VAL A 434 4.68 -19.47 -5.34
CA VAL A 434 5.81 -19.00 -4.53
C VAL A 434 7.07 -19.76 -4.94
N PRO A 435 8.14 -19.09 -5.40
CA PRO A 435 9.38 -19.75 -5.79
C PRO A 435 10.00 -20.53 -4.64
N LYS A 436 10.40 -21.76 -4.90
CA LYS A 436 10.99 -22.68 -3.89
C LYS A 436 12.45 -22.36 -3.53
N VAL A 437 13.10 -21.53 -4.32
CA VAL A 437 14.51 -21.20 -4.14
C VAL A 437 14.68 -19.69 -4.18
N TRP A 438 14.78 -19.10 -3.01
CA TRP A 438 15.29 -17.73 -2.86
C TRP A 438 16.82 -17.84 -2.78
N THR A 439 17.49 -17.58 -3.88
CA THR A 439 18.97 -17.58 -3.95
C THR A 439 19.60 -16.42 -3.17
N LEU A 440 18.80 -15.70 -2.39
CA LEU A 440 19.23 -14.49 -1.70
C LEU A 440 19.17 -14.63 -0.17
N LYS A 441 19.66 -15.78 0.35
CA LYS A 441 20.16 -15.76 1.73
C LYS A 441 21.42 -14.91 1.74
N TYR A 442 21.24 -13.61 2.06
CA TYR A 442 22.38 -12.75 2.37
C TYR A 442 23.18 -13.41 3.49
N PRO A 443 24.50 -13.57 3.35
CA PRO A 443 25.29 -13.85 4.52
C PRO A 443 25.03 -12.66 5.46
N VAL A 444 24.47 -12.94 6.63
CA VAL A 444 24.35 -11.96 7.72
C VAL A 444 25.78 -11.48 8.02
N ARG A 445 26.18 -10.37 7.42
CA ARG A 445 27.41 -9.70 7.82
C ARG A 445 27.12 -9.08 9.16
N ASP A 446 27.77 -9.62 10.19
CA ASP A 446 27.80 -9.05 11.52
C ASP A 446 28.11 -7.55 11.39
N PRO A 447 27.17 -6.65 11.73
CA PRO A 447 27.38 -5.21 11.58
C PRO A 447 28.57 -4.70 12.41
N LEU A 448 29.05 -5.48 13.38
CA LEU A 448 30.24 -5.20 14.17
C LEU A 448 31.56 -5.57 13.45
N LYS A 449 31.52 -6.38 12.39
CA LYS A 449 32.72 -6.77 11.62
C LYS A 449 32.94 -5.93 10.36
N ALA A 450 31.98 -5.11 9.95
CA ALA A 450 32.10 -4.23 8.78
C ALA A 450 32.94 -2.95 9.07
N ARG A 451 33.47 -2.74 10.28
CA ARG A 451 34.33 -1.60 10.64
C ARG A 451 35.82 -1.79 10.28
N GLY A 452 36.12 -2.48 9.21
CA GLY A 452 37.49 -2.68 8.74
C GLY A 452 37.69 -2.18 7.33
N GLY A 453 38.13 -0.91 7.16
CA GLY A 453 38.87 -0.53 5.95
C GLY A 453 38.33 0.59 5.07
N VAL A 454 38.10 1.77 5.60
CA VAL A 454 38.29 2.99 4.79
C VAL A 454 39.78 3.32 4.84
N ARG A 455 40.51 2.92 3.84
CA ARG A 455 41.86 3.49 3.56
C ARG A 455 41.62 4.84 2.88
N THR A 456 41.86 5.90 3.64
CA THR A 456 42.17 7.22 3.08
C THR A 456 43.42 7.14 2.19
N LYS A 457 43.26 7.51 0.94
CA LYS A 457 44.32 8.15 0.13
C LYS A 457 43.73 9.37 -0.53
#